data_ae64972e42919e2e537aa44680bfb793
#
_entry.id   ae64972e42919e2e537aa44680bfb793
#
_cell.length_a   1.000
_cell.length_b   1.000
_cell.length_c   1.000
_cell.angle_alpha   90.00
_cell.angle_beta   90.00
_cell.angle_gamma   90.00
#
_symmetry.space_group_name_H-M   'P 1'
#
loop_
_entity.id
_entity.type
_entity.pdbx_description
1 polymer ?
#
loop_
_entity_poly.entity_id
_entity_poly.type
_entity_poly.pdbx_seq_one_letter_code
_entity_poly.pdbx_strand_id
1 'polypeptide(L)'
;VPKKIAVTYEDAHKVEPYNEALRMVGLEPVPIRAEDSVSLAGVDGLLLTGGPDVDPQLYGQEPLPETQKPDPPRDRMEFRLLGEALERNLPVLAICRGLQLFNVYHGGTLIQHLPGDPHRTKQRPPDPSQPLHEIRVTPDTKLAAILSDGQHAVNSRHHQAVDRLGNHIQVSAKSVKDGIIEGLERPDKAFAVAVQWHPEDQVRTDETQLKLFRAFAKAVNGGSR
;
A
#
# COMPACT_ATOMS: atom_id res chain seq x y z
N VAL A 1 3.16 26.25 2.70
CA VAL A 1 3.96 25.37 1.80
C VAL A 1 3.32 24.00 1.85
N PRO A 2 3.08 23.34 0.69
CA PRO A 2 2.55 21.98 0.66
C PRO A 2 3.42 21.01 1.46
N LYS A 3 2.80 20.06 2.12
CA LYS A 3 3.49 19.01 2.85
C LYS A 3 4.07 17.98 1.86
N LYS A 4 5.30 17.54 2.10
CA LYS A 4 6.08 16.67 1.22
C LYS A 4 5.94 15.21 1.58
N ILE A 5 5.68 14.36 0.60
CA ILE A 5 5.50 12.92 0.78
C ILE A 5 6.59 12.17 0.02
N ALA A 6 7.40 11.39 0.71
CA ALA A 6 8.30 10.45 0.08
C ALA A 6 7.47 9.36 -0.62
N VAL A 7 7.67 9.19 -1.92
CA VAL A 7 6.96 8.20 -2.76
C VAL A 7 7.98 7.24 -3.34
N THR A 8 8.01 6.00 -2.84
CA THR A 8 8.96 5.00 -3.35
C THR A 8 8.45 4.39 -4.64
N TYR A 9 9.33 4.17 -5.62
CA TYR A 9 8.96 3.59 -6.90
C TYR A 9 10.13 2.86 -7.58
N GLU A 10 9.80 2.01 -8.55
CA GLU A 10 10.74 1.34 -9.45
C GLU A 10 10.72 1.99 -10.84
N ASP A 11 9.53 2.18 -11.38
CA ASP A 11 9.29 2.64 -12.75
C ASP A 11 8.63 4.02 -12.75
N ALA A 12 9.32 5.01 -13.33
CA ALA A 12 8.86 6.40 -13.40
C ALA A 12 7.53 6.57 -14.14
N HIS A 13 7.20 5.66 -15.08
CA HIS A 13 5.91 5.71 -15.77
C HIS A 13 4.75 5.22 -14.90
N LYS A 14 5.03 4.37 -13.92
CA LYS A 14 4.01 3.79 -13.03
C LYS A 14 3.75 4.60 -11.77
N VAL A 15 4.61 5.55 -11.43
CA VAL A 15 4.48 6.37 -10.21
C VAL A 15 3.49 7.53 -10.38
N GLU A 16 3.20 7.97 -11.59
CA GLU A 16 2.39 9.17 -11.83
C GLU A 16 0.96 9.10 -11.29
N PRO A 17 0.20 7.99 -11.35
CA PRO A 17 -1.10 7.92 -10.70
C PRO A 17 -1.06 8.21 -9.20
N TYR A 18 -0.03 7.74 -8.48
CA TYR A 18 0.18 8.02 -7.05
C TYR A 18 0.50 9.50 -6.81
N ASN A 19 1.38 10.07 -7.63
CA ASN A 19 1.73 11.49 -7.56
C ASN A 19 0.51 12.38 -7.80
N GLU A 20 -0.31 12.01 -8.77
CA GLU A 20 -1.54 12.72 -9.07
C GLU A 20 -2.53 12.66 -7.90
N ALA A 21 -2.76 11.47 -7.34
CA ALA A 21 -3.63 11.29 -6.18
C ALA A 21 -3.20 12.16 -4.99
N LEU A 22 -1.89 12.27 -4.73
CA LEU A 22 -1.33 13.14 -3.70
C LEU A 22 -1.58 14.63 -4.01
N ARG A 23 -1.35 15.07 -5.25
CA ARG A 23 -1.59 16.46 -5.66
C ARG A 23 -3.07 16.85 -5.54
N MET A 24 -3.99 15.93 -5.86
CA MET A 24 -5.44 16.15 -5.72
C MET A 24 -5.86 16.46 -4.29
N VAL A 25 -5.09 16.02 -3.29
CA VAL A 25 -5.34 16.29 -1.87
C VAL A 25 -4.40 17.34 -1.27
N GLY A 26 -3.68 18.09 -2.11
CA GLY A 26 -2.83 19.23 -1.71
C GLY A 26 -1.47 18.83 -1.13
N LEU A 27 -1.00 17.61 -1.38
CA LEU A 27 0.32 17.12 -0.99
C LEU A 27 1.32 17.21 -2.14
N GLU A 28 2.60 17.41 -1.82
CA GLU A 28 3.71 17.45 -2.77
C GLU A 28 4.42 16.08 -2.81
N PRO A 29 4.34 15.31 -3.90
CA PRO A 29 5.08 14.06 -4.02
C PRO A 29 6.57 14.33 -4.22
N VAL A 30 7.41 13.58 -3.50
CA VAL A 30 8.86 13.50 -3.66
C VAL A 30 9.21 12.06 -4.05
N PRO A 31 9.29 11.74 -5.34
CA PRO A 31 9.60 10.39 -5.80
C PRO A 31 11.03 9.98 -5.41
N ILE A 32 11.18 8.75 -4.91
CA ILE A 32 12.42 8.18 -4.41
C ILE A 32 12.66 6.81 -5.05
N ARG A 33 13.83 6.64 -5.66
CA ARG A 33 14.31 5.35 -6.19
C ARG A 33 15.39 4.75 -5.29
N ALA A 34 15.65 3.45 -5.48
CA ALA A 34 16.66 2.72 -4.69
C ALA A 34 18.10 3.23 -4.89
N GLU A 35 18.38 3.85 -6.04
CA GLU A 35 19.70 4.41 -6.36
C GLU A 35 19.94 5.77 -5.71
N ASP A 36 18.89 6.43 -5.23
CA ASP A 36 18.99 7.75 -4.64
C ASP A 36 19.57 7.68 -3.22
N SER A 37 20.24 8.73 -2.80
CA SER A 37 20.68 8.92 -1.41
C SER A 37 19.44 9.17 -0.55
N VAL A 38 18.87 8.11 -0.02
CA VAL A 38 17.53 8.09 0.54
C VAL A 38 17.50 8.51 1.99
N SER A 39 16.67 9.50 2.31
CA SER A 39 16.38 9.97 3.66
C SER A 39 14.95 10.49 3.73
N LEU A 40 14.30 10.35 4.89
CA LEU A 40 13.03 11.01 5.20
C LEU A 40 13.22 12.42 5.78
N ALA A 41 14.44 12.97 5.75
CA ALA A 41 14.68 14.36 6.16
C ALA A 41 13.89 15.33 5.25
N GLY A 42 13.12 16.23 5.88
CA GLY A 42 12.35 17.25 5.15
C GLY A 42 11.09 16.74 4.45
N VAL A 43 10.64 15.50 4.72
CA VAL A 43 9.34 15.00 4.29
C VAL A 43 8.42 14.76 5.50
N ASP A 44 7.13 14.85 5.24
CA ASP A 44 6.07 14.83 6.25
C ASP A 44 5.29 13.51 6.28
N GLY A 45 5.58 12.59 5.37
CA GLY A 45 4.93 11.28 5.28
C GLY A 45 5.59 10.36 4.25
N LEU A 46 5.18 9.09 4.26
CA LEU A 46 5.71 8.05 3.38
C LEU A 46 4.56 7.34 2.62
N LEU A 47 4.70 7.22 1.30
CA LEU A 47 3.85 6.39 0.46
C LEU A 47 4.70 5.29 -0.17
N LEU A 48 4.39 4.03 0.17
CA LEU A 48 4.95 2.84 -0.46
C LEU A 48 4.04 2.39 -1.61
N THR A 49 4.56 2.35 -2.83
CA THR A 49 3.76 2.07 -4.03
C THR A 49 3.76 0.58 -4.41
N GLY A 50 2.95 0.23 -5.40
CA GLY A 50 2.97 -1.07 -6.07
C GLY A 50 4.30 -1.37 -6.77
N GLY A 51 4.45 -2.57 -7.30
CA GLY A 51 5.68 -2.99 -7.99
C GLY A 51 5.81 -4.51 -8.11
N PRO A 52 7.00 -5.02 -8.46
CA PRO A 52 7.29 -6.45 -8.50
C PRO A 52 7.24 -7.08 -7.10
N ASP A 53 7.38 -8.40 -7.05
CA ASP A 53 7.25 -9.16 -5.81
C ASP A 53 8.32 -8.76 -4.78
N VAL A 54 7.94 -8.82 -3.51
CA VAL A 54 8.88 -8.71 -2.38
C VAL A 54 9.73 -9.97 -2.34
N ASP A 55 11.04 -9.82 -2.11
CA ASP A 55 11.98 -10.95 -2.07
C ASP A 55 11.54 -12.00 -1.03
N PRO A 56 11.25 -13.25 -1.44
CA PRO A 56 10.84 -14.32 -0.54
C PRO A 56 11.84 -14.61 0.58
N GLN A 57 13.12 -14.34 0.39
CA GLN A 57 14.14 -14.50 1.41
C GLN A 57 13.89 -13.61 2.64
N LEU A 58 13.22 -12.46 2.47
CA LEU A 58 12.89 -11.54 3.57
C LEU A 58 11.86 -12.12 4.54
N TYR A 59 11.09 -13.13 4.12
CA TYR A 59 10.15 -13.84 4.98
C TYR A 59 10.45 -15.35 5.08
N GLY A 60 11.72 -15.73 4.79
CA GLY A 60 12.25 -17.08 5.06
C GLY A 60 11.76 -18.15 4.11
N GLN A 61 11.42 -17.78 2.87
CA GLN A 61 10.97 -18.73 1.83
C GLN A 61 11.88 -18.70 0.61
N GLU A 62 11.92 -19.81 -0.11
CA GLU A 62 12.53 -19.88 -1.44
C GLU A 62 11.53 -19.37 -2.50
N PRO A 63 12.00 -18.71 -3.58
CA PRO A 63 11.13 -18.23 -4.63
C PRO A 63 10.44 -19.37 -5.37
N LEU A 64 9.15 -19.24 -5.65
CA LEU A 64 8.40 -20.12 -6.53
C LEU A 64 8.64 -19.76 -8.02
N PRO A 65 8.36 -20.68 -8.97
CA PRO A 65 8.46 -20.38 -10.40
C PRO A 65 7.62 -19.18 -10.85
N GLU A 66 6.50 -18.92 -10.18
CA GLU A 66 5.59 -17.82 -10.45
C GLU A 66 6.03 -16.49 -9.84
N THR A 67 7.02 -16.51 -8.95
CA THR A 67 7.54 -15.30 -8.31
C THR A 67 8.19 -14.40 -9.35
N GLN A 68 7.72 -13.17 -9.44
CA GLN A 68 8.32 -12.14 -10.28
C GLN A 68 9.68 -11.77 -9.71
N LYS A 69 10.63 -11.41 -10.61
CA LYS A 69 11.97 -11.02 -10.19
C LYS A 69 11.89 -9.87 -9.16
N PRO A 70 12.35 -10.10 -7.91
CA PRO A 70 12.37 -9.06 -6.89
C PRO A 70 13.33 -7.92 -7.20
N ASP A 71 13.18 -6.80 -6.51
CA ASP A 71 14.12 -5.67 -6.48
C ASP A 71 14.74 -5.53 -5.08
N PRO A 72 15.80 -6.30 -4.74
CA PRO A 72 16.39 -6.27 -3.42
C PRO A 72 16.94 -4.90 -2.97
N PRO A 73 17.49 -4.04 -3.85
CA PRO A 73 17.82 -2.66 -3.49
C PRO A 73 16.60 -1.88 -3.00
N ARG A 74 15.48 -1.98 -3.69
CA ARG A 74 14.22 -1.33 -3.32
C ARG A 74 13.66 -1.91 -2.01
N ASP A 75 13.67 -3.22 -1.85
CA ASP A 75 13.24 -3.88 -0.62
C ASP A 75 13.99 -3.33 0.60
N ARG A 76 15.33 -3.31 0.55
CA ARG A 76 16.17 -2.79 1.64
C ARG A 76 15.91 -1.31 1.92
N MET A 77 15.76 -0.50 0.88
CA MET A 77 15.42 0.91 1.01
C MET A 77 14.08 1.09 1.71
N GLU A 78 13.03 0.45 1.23
CA GLU A 78 11.68 0.59 1.78
C GLU A 78 11.57 0.05 3.20
N PHE A 79 12.26 -1.05 3.55
CA PHE A 79 12.35 -1.54 4.94
C PHE A 79 12.93 -0.47 5.87
N ARG A 80 14.02 0.17 5.47
CA ARG A 80 14.65 1.23 6.27
C ARG A 80 13.76 2.45 6.40
N LEU A 81 13.15 2.91 5.29
CA LEU A 81 12.28 4.08 5.30
C LEU A 81 11.00 3.82 6.12
N LEU A 82 10.43 2.63 6.02
CA LEU A 82 9.26 2.25 6.82
C LEU A 82 9.60 2.25 8.31
N GLY A 83 10.76 1.68 8.70
CA GLY A 83 11.25 1.72 10.08
C GLY A 83 11.39 3.15 10.60
N GLU A 84 12.10 4.01 9.86
CA GLU A 84 12.27 5.42 10.21
C GLU A 84 10.91 6.16 10.34
N ALA A 85 10.00 5.94 9.37
CA ALA A 85 8.69 6.56 9.41
C ALA A 85 7.87 6.14 10.65
N LEU A 86 7.87 4.85 10.96
CA LEU A 86 7.15 4.33 12.14
C LEU A 86 7.76 4.81 13.46
N GLU A 87 9.08 4.87 13.58
CA GLU A 87 9.77 5.41 14.76
C GLU A 87 9.44 6.88 14.99
N ARG A 88 9.44 7.68 13.93
CA ARG A 88 9.11 9.10 13.96
C ARG A 88 7.60 9.39 14.00
N ASN A 89 6.76 8.35 13.98
CA ASN A 89 5.30 8.45 13.87
C ASN A 89 4.84 9.30 12.68
N LEU A 90 5.59 9.26 11.57
CA LEU A 90 5.17 9.86 10.32
C LEU A 90 4.01 9.06 9.73
N PRO A 91 3.00 9.72 9.13
CA PRO A 91 1.95 9.02 8.40
C PRO A 91 2.50 8.14 7.28
N VAL A 92 2.01 6.90 7.21
CA VAL A 92 2.38 5.91 6.19
C VAL A 92 1.13 5.42 5.47
N LEU A 93 1.14 5.52 4.14
CA LEU A 93 0.19 4.85 3.26
C LEU A 93 0.96 3.82 2.42
N ALA A 94 0.50 2.55 2.42
CA ALA A 94 1.15 1.48 1.68
C ALA A 94 0.14 0.81 0.72
N ILE A 95 0.49 0.69 -0.57
CA ILE A 95 -0.43 0.26 -1.62
C ILE A 95 0.13 -0.97 -2.34
N CYS A 96 -0.67 -2.02 -2.47
CA CYS A 96 -0.40 -3.27 -3.17
C CYS A 96 0.88 -3.95 -2.67
N ARG A 97 2.00 -3.90 -3.43
CA ARG A 97 3.29 -4.38 -2.95
C ARG A 97 3.71 -3.70 -1.63
N GLY A 98 3.35 -2.42 -1.45
CA GLY A 98 3.58 -1.70 -0.20
C GLY A 98 2.90 -2.36 1.00
N LEU A 99 1.66 -2.84 0.87
CA LEU A 99 1.00 -3.64 1.92
C LEU A 99 1.74 -4.94 2.20
N GLN A 100 2.21 -5.63 1.17
CA GLN A 100 2.94 -6.88 1.31
C GLN A 100 4.25 -6.67 2.06
N LEU A 101 5.02 -5.66 1.67
CA LEU A 101 6.25 -5.26 2.35
C LEU A 101 5.96 -4.82 3.80
N PHE A 102 4.88 -4.09 4.04
CA PHE A 102 4.44 -3.70 5.38
C PHE A 102 4.19 -4.93 6.27
N ASN A 103 3.53 -5.98 5.76
CA ASN A 103 3.35 -7.23 6.49
C ASN A 103 4.68 -7.93 6.77
N VAL A 104 5.56 -8.05 5.77
CA VAL A 104 6.87 -8.71 5.90
C VAL A 104 7.78 -7.96 6.87
N TYR A 105 7.79 -6.62 6.85
CA TYR A 105 8.51 -5.79 7.82
C TYR A 105 8.11 -6.10 9.27
N HIS A 106 6.84 -6.42 9.50
CA HIS A 106 6.34 -6.80 10.83
C HIS A 106 6.51 -8.30 11.15
N GLY A 107 7.26 -9.05 10.32
CA GLY A 107 7.55 -10.46 10.51
C GLY A 107 6.48 -11.42 10.00
N GLY A 108 5.58 -10.94 9.16
CA GLY A 108 4.59 -11.77 8.45
C GLY A 108 5.19 -12.49 7.24
N THR A 109 4.35 -13.31 6.57
CA THR A 109 4.71 -14.04 5.34
C THR A 109 3.71 -13.77 4.23
N LEU A 110 4.05 -14.15 2.99
CA LEU A 110 3.20 -13.97 1.82
C LEU A 110 2.86 -15.31 1.17
N ILE A 111 1.65 -15.40 0.60
CA ILE A 111 1.31 -16.36 -0.45
C ILE A 111 1.96 -15.83 -1.73
N GLN A 112 2.98 -16.52 -2.23
CA GLN A 112 3.76 -16.05 -3.38
C GLN A 112 3.00 -16.10 -4.70
N HIS A 113 1.94 -16.94 -4.80
CA HIS A 113 1.07 -17.00 -5.96
C HIS A 113 -0.32 -17.50 -5.59
N LEU A 114 -1.34 -16.75 -5.98
CA LEU A 114 -2.74 -17.13 -5.84
C LEU A 114 -3.16 -17.96 -7.08
N PRO A 115 -3.48 -19.25 -6.93
CA PRO A 115 -3.80 -20.11 -8.06
C PRO A 115 -4.98 -19.58 -8.88
N GLY A 116 -4.84 -19.54 -10.20
CA GLY A 116 -5.88 -19.09 -11.14
C GLY A 116 -6.04 -17.57 -11.23
N ASP A 117 -5.16 -16.80 -10.62
CA ASP A 117 -5.13 -15.33 -10.66
C ASP A 117 -6.50 -14.67 -10.35
N PRO A 118 -7.17 -15.01 -9.23
CA PRO A 118 -8.53 -14.53 -8.94
C PRO A 118 -8.57 -13.01 -8.72
N HIS A 119 -7.43 -12.40 -8.41
CA HIS A 119 -7.24 -10.97 -8.13
C HIS A 119 -6.56 -10.21 -9.29
N ARG A 120 -6.61 -10.78 -10.50
CA ARG A 120 -6.15 -10.12 -11.74
C ARG A 120 -7.26 -10.04 -12.77
N THR A 121 -7.41 -8.85 -13.38
CA THR A 121 -8.35 -8.69 -14.47
C THR A 121 -7.94 -9.49 -15.71
N LYS A 122 -8.90 -10.20 -16.32
CA LYS A 122 -8.73 -10.89 -17.60
C LYS A 122 -9.11 -10.02 -18.79
N GLN A 123 -9.64 -8.82 -18.55
CA GLN A 123 -9.99 -7.85 -19.59
C GLN A 123 -8.74 -7.41 -20.37
N ARG A 124 -8.88 -7.23 -21.70
CA ARG A 124 -7.81 -6.78 -22.59
C ARG A 124 -8.34 -5.71 -23.56
N PRO A 125 -7.76 -4.49 -23.58
CA PRO A 125 -6.78 -3.99 -22.61
C PRO A 125 -7.37 -3.89 -21.21
N PRO A 126 -6.56 -3.99 -20.15
CA PRO A 126 -7.04 -3.82 -18.80
C PRO A 126 -7.41 -2.36 -18.55
N ASP A 127 -8.57 -2.13 -17.95
CA ASP A 127 -8.92 -0.82 -17.39
C ASP A 127 -8.60 -0.85 -15.88
N PRO A 128 -7.57 -0.12 -15.44
CA PRO A 128 -7.14 -0.17 -14.04
C PRO A 128 -8.16 0.46 -13.08
N SER A 129 -9.07 1.28 -13.59
CA SER A 129 -10.10 1.93 -12.77
C SER A 129 -11.31 1.05 -12.47
N GLN A 130 -11.50 -0.06 -13.21
CA GLN A 130 -12.66 -0.91 -13.05
C GLN A 130 -12.57 -1.78 -11.79
N PRO A 131 -13.65 -1.81 -10.97
CA PRO A 131 -13.73 -2.75 -9.85
C PRO A 131 -13.67 -4.21 -10.33
N LEU A 132 -13.00 -5.05 -9.56
CA LEU A 132 -12.87 -6.48 -9.85
C LEU A 132 -13.57 -7.36 -8.82
N HIS A 133 -13.50 -6.99 -7.54
CA HIS A 133 -14.12 -7.75 -6.45
C HIS A 133 -14.56 -6.84 -5.31
N GLU A 134 -15.28 -7.40 -4.35
CA GLU A 134 -15.70 -6.71 -3.15
C GLU A 134 -14.79 -7.06 -1.96
N ILE A 135 -14.48 -6.06 -1.16
CA ILE A 135 -13.86 -6.21 0.13
C ILE A 135 -14.88 -5.95 1.25
N ARG A 136 -14.65 -6.53 2.42
CA ARG A 136 -15.34 -6.19 3.66
C ARG A 136 -14.38 -5.49 4.60
N VAL A 137 -14.70 -4.25 4.94
CA VAL A 137 -13.95 -3.44 5.91
C VAL A 137 -14.31 -3.87 7.32
N THR A 138 -13.30 -4.08 8.15
CA THR A 138 -13.45 -4.50 9.56
C THR A 138 -13.87 -3.30 10.41
N PRO A 139 -14.93 -3.42 11.23
CA PRO A 139 -15.33 -2.37 12.18
C PRO A 139 -14.20 -1.99 13.15
N ASP A 140 -14.30 -0.79 13.71
CA ASP A 140 -13.35 -0.25 14.71
C ASP A 140 -11.90 -0.14 14.23
N THR A 141 -11.70 -0.03 12.90
CA THR A 141 -10.40 0.21 12.27
C THR A 141 -10.28 1.64 11.76
N LYS A 142 -9.03 2.11 11.52
CA LYS A 142 -8.79 3.39 10.83
C LYS A 142 -9.41 3.36 9.43
N LEU A 143 -9.31 2.22 8.74
CA LEU A 143 -9.89 2.06 7.43
C LEU A 143 -11.42 2.19 7.47
N ALA A 144 -12.10 1.65 8.50
CA ALA A 144 -13.54 1.83 8.70
C ALA A 144 -13.91 3.29 8.98
N ALA A 145 -13.08 4.02 9.71
CA ALA A 145 -13.29 5.46 9.94
C ALA A 145 -13.13 6.28 8.64
N ILE A 146 -12.43 5.77 7.63
CA ILE A 146 -12.20 6.44 6.34
C ILE A 146 -13.27 6.08 5.32
N LEU A 147 -13.52 4.78 5.12
CA LEU A 147 -14.38 4.26 4.06
C LEU A 147 -15.81 3.93 4.53
N SER A 148 -16.08 3.93 5.83
CA SER A 148 -17.13 3.24 6.56
C SER A 148 -16.93 1.71 6.61
N ASP A 149 -17.50 1.07 7.62
CA ASP A 149 -17.61 -0.39 7.67
C ASP A 149 -18.58 -0.91 6.59
N GLY A 150 -18.45 -2.16 6.22
CA GLY A 150 -19.27 -2.79 5.19
C GLY A 150 -18.50 -3.24 3.96
N GLN A 151 -19.22 -3.36 2.84
CA GLN A 151 -18.67 -3.84 1.59
C GLN A 151 -18.36 -2.68 0.64
N HIS A 152 -17.21 -2.79 -0.04
CA HIS A 152 -16.76 -1.82 -1.03
C HIS A 152 -16.18 -2.56 -2.24
N ALA A 153 -16.54 -2.12 -3.44
CA ALA A 153 -15.97 -2.64 -4.67
C ALA A 153 -14.61 -1.99 -4.92
N VAL A 154 -13.59 -2.81 -5.24
CA VAL A 154 -12.22 -2.34 -5.50
C VAL A 154 -11.64 -2.96 -6.76
N ASN A 155 -10.70 -2.27 -7.39
CA ASN A 155 -9.89 -2.84 -8.46
C ASN A 155 -8.86 -3.84 -7.88
N SER A 156 -8.21 -4.62 -8.75
CA SER A 156 -7.21 -5.57 -8.28
C SER A 156 -6.25 -5.98 -9.40
N ARG A 157 -4.95 -6.08 -9.09
CA ARG A 157 -3.90 -6.46 -10.05
C ARG A 157 -2.79 -7.31 -9.41
N HIS A 158 -3.04 -7.92 -8.25
CA HIS A 158 -2.02 -8.69 -7.55
C HIS A 158 -2.21 -10.21 -7.75
N HIS A 159 -1.12 -10.96 -7.63
CA HIS A 159 -1.11 -12.42 -7.61
C HIS A 159 -0.51 -12.97 -6.32
N GLN A 160 0.06 -12.10 -5.49
CA GLN A 160 0.52 -12.41 -4.14
C GLN A 160 -0.45 -11.83 -3.10
N ALA A 161 -0.45 -12.40 -1.91
CA ALA A 161 -1.27 -11.94 -0.81
C ALA A 161 -0.58 -12.19 0.54
N VAL A 162 -1.10 -11.57 1.61
CA VAL A 162 -0.68 -11.89 2.98
C VAL A 162 -1.08 -13.32 3.31
N ASP A 163 -0.12 -14.08 3.85
CA ASP A 163 -0.32 -15.43 4.42
C ASP A 163 -0.41 -15.32 5.94
N ARG A 164 0.71 -15.32 6.64
CA ARG A 164 0.75 -15.10 8.08
C ARG A 164 0.88 -13.61 8.39
N LEU A 165 -0.02 -13.14 9.26
CA LEU A 165 0.00 -11.76 9.73
C LEU A 165 1.25 -11.47 10.57
N GLY A 166 1.86 -10.30 10.35
CA GLY A 166 2.97 -9.80 11.15
C GLY A 166 2.54 -9.31 12.54
N ASN A 167 3.52 -8.98 13.37
CA ASN A 167 3.29 -8.49 14.74
C ASN A 167 2.85 -7.02 14.75
N HIS A 168 2.07 -6.63 15.75
CA HIS A 168 1.64 -5.24 16.00
C HIS A 168 0.77 -4.63 14.90
N ILE A 169 0.30 -5.40 13.95
CA ILE A 169 -0.63 -4.97 12.89
C ILE A 169 -1.94 -5.74 13.01
N GLN A 170 -3.00 -5.15 12.49
CA GLN A 170 -4.32 -5.78 12.45
C GLN A 170 -4.90 -5.76 11.05
N VAL A 171 -5.81 -6.69 10.78
CA VAL A 171 -6.54 -6.77 9.52
C VAL A 171 -7.65 -5.74 9.52
N SER A 172 -7.63 -4.84 8.53
CA SER A 172 -8.65 -3.80 8.36
C SER A 172 -9.61 -4.07 7.21
N ALA A 173 -9.29 -5.00 6.29
CA ALA A 173 -10.21 -5.45 5.24
C ALA A 173 -9.86 -6.86 4.75
N LYS A 174 -10.88 -7.57 4.25
CA LYS A 174 -10.74 -8.87 3.57
C LYS A 174 -11.61 -8.93 2.32
N SER A 175 -11.16 -9.65 1.31
CA SER A 175 -11.99 -10.02 0.16
C SER A 175 -13.21 -10.82 0.61
N VAL A 176 -14.37 -10.43 0.12
CA VAL A 176 -15.66 -11.10 0.46
C VAL A 176 -15.70 -12.52 -0.09
N LYS A 177 -15.08 -12.73 -1.24
CA LYS A 177 -15.17 -13.98 -1.99
C LYS A 177 -14.34 -15.11 -1.38
N ASP A 178 -13.11 -14.82 -0.97
CA ASP A 178 -12.12 -15.85 -0.61
C ASP A 178 -11.37 -15.55 0.72
N GLY A 179 -11.70 -14.44 1.38
CA GLY A 179 -11.13 -14.09 2.66
C GLY A 179 -9.68 -13.59 2.62
N ILE A 180 -9.11 -13.39 1.44
CA ILE A 180 -7.78 -12.80 1.27
C ILE A 180 -7.72 -11.46 2.00
N ILE A 181 -6.61 -11.22 2.69
CA ILE A 181 -6.37 -9.95 3.41
C ILE A 181 -6.13 -8.85 2.38
N GLU A 182 -6.96 -7.82 2.45
CA GLU A 182 -6.95 -6.68 1.54
C GLU A 182 -6.60 -5.36 2.24
N GLY A 183 -6.60 -5.33 3.56
CA GLY A 183 -6.23 -4.16 4.33
C GLY A 183 -5.53 -4.50 5.64
N LEU A 184 -4.49 -3.73 5.98
CA LEU A 184 -3.73 -3.82 7.21
C LEU A 184 -3.54 -2.43 7.82
N GLU A 185 -3.37 -2.36 9.12
CA GLU A 185 -3.00 -1.11 9.80
C GLU A 185 -2.24 -1.34 11.11
N ARG A 186 -1.50 -0.31 11.54
CA ARG A 186 -0.90 -0.23 12.88
C ARG A 186 -1.86 0.54 13.79
N PRO A 187 -2.49 -0.11 14.77
CA PRO A 187 -3.46 0.56 15.64
C PRO A 187 -2.82 1.61 16.56
N ASP A 188 -1.57 1.40 16.97
CA ASP A 188 -0.79 2.28 17.86
C ASP A 188 -0.19 3.52 17.17
N LYS A 189 -0.26 3.62 15.84
CA LYS A 189 0.25 4.77 15.07
C LYS A 189 -0.86 5.72 14.69
N ALA A 190 -0.55 7.01 14.58
CA ALA A 190 -1.53 8.02 14.18
C ALA A 190 -2.15 7.68 12.82
N PHE A 191 -1.32 7.34 11.84
CA PHE A 191 -1.75 6.85 10.53
C PHE A 191 -0.69 5.92 9.95
N ALA A 192 -0.96 4.63 9.93
CA ALA A 192 -0.19 3.64 9.18
C ALA A 192 -1.20 2.63 8.64
N VAL A 193 -1.64 2.88 7.41
CA VAL A 193 -2.70 2.13 6.71
C VAL A 193 -2.12 1.54 5.43
N ALA A 194 -2.46 0.29 5.17
CA ALA A 194 -2.02 -0.43 3.99
C ALA A 194 -3.21 -1.09 3.30
N VAL A 195 -3.27 -1.02 1.97
CA VAL A 195 -4.33 -1.59 1.14
C VAL A 195 -3.75 -2.40 0.00
N GLN A 196 -4.40 -3.52 -0.36
CA GLN A 196 -3.91 -4.43 -1.40
C GLN A 196 -4.33 -4.00 -2.81
N TRP A 197 -5.46 -3.33 -2.94
CA TRP A 197 -5.94 -2.78 -4.20
C TRP A 197 -5.21 -1.49 -4.58
N HIS A 198 -5.58 -0.88 -5.70
CA HIS A 198 -4.97 0.32 -6.26
C HIS A 198 -5.93 1.53 -6.25
N PRO A 199 -6.10 2.21 -5.11
CA PRO A 199 -6.99 3.36 -5.02
C PRO A 199 -6.55 4.52 -5.93
N GLU A 200 -5.25 4.67 -6.22
CA GLU A 200 -4.69 5.71 -7.08
C GLU A 200 -5.26 5.69 -8.50
N ASP A 201 -5.66 4.53 -9.00
CA ASP A 201 -6.26 4.40 -10.34
C ASP A 201 -7.73 4.84 -10.38
N GLN A 202 -8.38 4.98 -9.23
CA GLN A 202 -9.82 5.25 -9.12
C GLN A 202 -10.14 6.65 -8.53
N VAL A 203 -9.15 7.43 -8.10
CA VAL A 203 -9.37 8.73 -7.42
C VAL A 203 -10.15 9.75 -8.25
N ARG A 204 -10.17 9.61 -9.57
CA ARG A 204 -10.93 10.51 -10.47
C ARG A 204 -12.38 10.09 -10.66
N THR A 205 -12.70 8.82 -10.43
CA THR A 205 -14.00 8.22 -10.75
C THR A 205 -14.75 7.72 -9.52
N ASP A 206 -14.04 7.48 -8.42
CA ASP A 206 -14.62 6.99 -7.16
C ASP A 206 -14.16 7.85 -5.97
N GLU A 207 -15.10 8.63 -5.47
CA GLU A 207 -14.89 9.48 -4.28
C GLU A 207 -14.48 8.67 -3.04
N THR A 208 -14.88 7.39 -2.95
CA THR A 208 -14.51 6.51 -1.84
C THR A 208 -13.00 6.28 -1.81
N GLN A 209 -12.38 6.09 -2.97
CA GLN A 209 -10.94 5.90 -3.07
C GLN A 209 -10.17 7.20 -2.75
N LEU A 210 -10.72 8.35 -3.15
CA LEU A 210 -10.12 9.64 -2.82
C LEU A 210 -10.16 9.94 -1.31
N LYS A 211 -11.15 9.42 -0.56
CA LYS A 211 -11.20 9.55 0.91
C LYS A 211 -9.95 9.00 1.60
N LEU A 212 -9.37 7.91 1.09
CA LEU A 212 -8.14 7.35 1.65
C LEU A 212 -6.98 8.34 1.56
N PHE A 213 -6.80 8.99 0.42
CA PHE A 213 -5.77 10.02 0.24
C PHE A 213 -6.06 11.28 1.06
N ARG A 214 -7.34 11.69 1.18
CA ARG A 214 -7.72 12.81 2.05
C ARG A 214 -7.44 12.52 3.53
N ALA A 215 -7.70 11.30 3.99
CA ALA A 215 -7.39 10.89 5.36
C ALA A 215 -5.88 10.89 5.61
N PHE A 216 -5.10 10.40 4.65
CA PHE A 216 -3.63 10.50 4.69
C PHE A 216 -3.18 11.96 4.76
N ALA A 217 -3.70 12.84 3.89
CA ALA A 217 -3.38 14.27 3.91
C ALA A 217 -3.78 14.94 5.23
N LYS A 218 -4.91 14.57 5.81
CA LYS A 218 -5.34 15.05 7.14
C LYS A 218 -4.34 14.65 8.22
N ALA A 219 -3.87 13.40 8.21
CA ALA A 219 -2.88 12.91 9.16
C ALA A 219 -1.54 13.63 9.01
N VAL A 220 -1.08 13.85 7.77
CA VAL A 220 0.14 14.60 7.45
C VAL A 220 0.06 16.05 7.95
N ASN A 221 -1.07 16.71 7.79
CA ASN A 221 -1.27 18.10 8.24
C ASN A 221 -1.49 18.21 9.75
N GLY A 222 -2.05 17.19 10.39
CA GLY A 222 -2.31 17.15 11.83
C GLY A 222 -1.13 16.67 12.67
N GLY A 223 -0.13 16.04 12.07
CA GLY A 223 1.08 15.52 12.73
C GLY A 223 2.14 16.57 13.08
N SER A 224 1.84 17.85 12.92
CA SER A 224 2.73 18.95 13.30
C SER A 224 2.46 19.37 14.74
N ARG A 225 3.11 18.71 15.74
CA ARG A 225 3.66 19.33 16.95
C ARG A 225 4.23 18.30 17.89
#